data_1754eb393d179b936b1aa8c5ebcafd2c
#
_entry.id   1754eb393d179b936b1aa8c5ebcafd2c
#
_cell.length_a   1.000
_cell.length_b   1.000
_cell.length_c   1.000
_cell.angle_alpha   90.00
_cell.angle_beta   90.00
_cell.angle_gamma   90.00
#
_symmetry.space_group_name_H-M   'P 1'
#
loop_
_entity.id
_entity.type
_entity.pdbx_description
1 polymer ?
#
loop_
_entity_poly.entity_id
_entity_poly.type
_entity_poly.pdbx_seq_one_letter_code
_entity_poly.pdbx_strand_id
1 'polypeptide(L)'
;MITEDTVPRTINFIRNSATIKVASIGFLVALLLIPTSMISGLVRERSSTRDEVIQEISQKWGDRQVITGPFLCVPFESTEMEKNGKSKSRILHVNILPESLQISGQIVPHIRYRSIYEAVLYQTQIDISCSFSLPKLDQLSVPVEKIFFDKATFSIGVTDMRGIKENITIQFNDKIFKGGPGLKTTDIADSGVSCVVPLSPSSLKLDFNTKLSLNGSQELQFIPVGEITSVQLTSEWTSPSFKGAFLPENPTLTDKGFSANWHILHLNRNFPQFWVGNQYQVHGSAFGLKLLVTADVYQKLTRIVKYALMFIIFTFSAFFLSEIIHQKRVHPIQYMLIGFAIVLFYALLLSISEHLNFNLSYALSALAITTIITGYSKAILRSYYFALTVFGIMVTLYGYLYIVLQLADYALVMGCIGLFLILATIMYITRKIDWYSLNEDMKL
;
A
#
# COMPACT_ATOMS: atom_id res chain seq x y z
N MET A 1 -64.80 11.56 -36.13
CA MET A 1 -65.12 12.04 -34.79
C MET A 1 -64.30 11.24 -33.85
N ILE A 2 -63.01 11.66 -33.65
CA ILE A 2 -62.10 11.00 -32.77
C ILE A 2 -62.19 11.76 -31.44
N THR A 3 -62.64 11.05 -30.43
CA THR A 3 -63.00 11.59 -29.14
C THR A 3 -61.74 12.11 -28.42
N GLU A 4 -61.72 13.42 -28.14
CA GLU A 4 -60.65 14.17 -27.37
C GLU A 4 -60.49 13.72 -25.91
N ASP A 5 -61.25 12.75 -25.41
CA ASP A 5 -61.34 12.35 -24.01
C ASP A 5 -60.32 11.23 -23.60
N THR A 6 -59.61 10.61 -24.54
CA THR A 6 -58.75 9.47 -24.23
C THR A 6 -57.31 9.86 -23.88
N VAL A 7 -56.84 11.02 -24.36
CA VAL A 7 -55.48 11.50 -24.13
C VAL A 7 -55.22 11.96 -22.68
N PRO A 8 -56.14 12.66 -21.98
CA PRO A 8 -55.88 13.09 -20.61
C PRO A 8 -55.92 11.95 -19.57
N ARG A 9 -56.69 10.87 -19.81
CA ARG A 9 -56.74 9.72 -18.88
C ARG A 9 -55.47 8.87 -18.88
N THR A 10 -54.89 8.62 -20.04
CA THR A 10 -53.63 7.86 -20.18
C THR A 10 -52.44 8.60 -19.57
N ILE A 11 -52.37 9.92 -19.76
CA ILE A 11 -51.30 10.76 -19.18
C ILE A 11 -51.42 10.80 -17.64
N ASN A 12 -52.64 10.89 -17.11
CA ASN A 12 -52.87 10.88 -15.66
C ASN A 12 -52.60 9.50 -15.02
N PHE A 13 -52.89 8.40 -15.72
CA PHE A 13 -52.56 7.05 -15.27
C PHE A 13 -51.05 6.82 -15.20
N ILE A 14 -50.30 7.25 -16.22
CA ILE A 14 -48.82 7.17 -16.24
C ILE A 14 -48.22 8.03 -15.12
N ARG A 15 -48.75 9.22 -14.88
CA ARG A 15 -48.23 10.17 -13.88
C ARG A 15 -48.46 9.73 -12.44
N ASN A 16 -49.44 8.88 -12.17
CA ASN A 16 -49.84 8.47 -10.82
C ASN A 16 -49.46 7.03 -10.45
N SER A 17 -48.82 6.27 -11.32
CA SER A 17 -48.43 4.88 -11.04
C SER A 17 -47.18 4.81 -10.13
N ALA A 18 -47.31 4.14 -8.98
CA ALA A 18 -46.20 3.84 -8.07
C ALA A 18 -45.06 3.07 -8.78
N THR A 19 -45.41 2.16 -9.70
CA THR A 19 -44.46 1.38 -10.49
C THR A 19 -43.58 2.26 -11.38
N ILE A 20 -44.16 3.24 -12.06
CA ILE A 20 -43.42 4.19 -12.91
C ILE A 20 -42.49 5.04 -12.07
N LYS A 21 -42.88 5.39 -10.85
CA LYS A 21 -42.05 6.16 -9.94
C LYS A 21 -40.86 5.35 -9.46
N VAL A 22 -41.03 4.10 -9.05
CA VAL A 22 -39.95 3.19 -8.68
C VAL A 22 -38.99 3.00 -9.87
N ALA A 23 -39.51 2.80 -11.09
CA ALA A 23 -38.71 2.71 -12.30
C ALA A 23 -37.89 4.00 -12.56
N SER A 24 -38.52 5.19 -12.35
CA SER A 24 -37.84 6.49 -12.48
C SER A 24 -36.74 6.65 -11.43
N ILE A 25 -36.98 6.24 -10.19
CA ILE A 25 -35.95 6.26 -9.13
C ILE A 25 -34.80 5.32 -9.50
N GLY A 26 -35.08 4.10 -9.97
CA GLY A 26 -34.06 3.15 -10.44
C GLY A 26 -33.25 3.71 -11.61
N PHE A 27 -33.88 4.37 -12.56
CA PHE A 27 -33.21 5.07 -13.65
C PHE A 27 -32.29 6.20 -13.14
N LEU A 28 -32.75 7.01 -12.18
CA LEU A 28 -31.97 8.08 -11.59
C LEU A 28 -30.75 7.53 -10.80
N VAL A 29 -30.93 6.42 -10.09
CA VAL A 29 -29.82 5.73 -9.44
C VAL A 29 -28.77 5.31 -10.47
N ALA A 30 -29.19 4.70 -11.58
CA ALA A 30 -28.30 4.30 -12.66
C ALA A 30 -27.58 5.50 -13.30
N LEU A 31 -28.29 6.62 -13.50
CA LEU A 31 -27.73 7.86 -14.02
C LEU A 31 -26.62 8.43 -13.07
N LEU A 32 -26.86 8.38 -11.76
CA LEU A 32 -25.89 8.87 -10.75
C LEU A 32 -24.65 7.98 -10.61
N LEU A 33 -24.62 6.77 -11.17
CA LEU A 33 -23.40 5.98 -11.26
C LEU A 33 -22.35 6.64 -12.15
N ILE A 34 -22.76 7.43 -13.14
CA ILE A 34 -21.83 8.14 -14.04
C ILE A 34 -20.96 9.12 -13.23
N PRO A 35 -21.52 10.15 -12.54
CA PRO A 35 -20.69 11.05 -11.77
C PRO A 35 -19.98 10.35 -10.59
N THR A 36 -20.55 9.30 -10.01
CA THR A 36 -19.87 8.50 -8.98
C THR A 36 -18.63 7.81 -9.54
N SER A 37 -18.70 7.26 -10.76
CA SER A 37 -17.53 6.66 -11.42
C SER A 37 -16.45 7.69 -11.75
N MET A 38 -16.85 8.92 -12.13
CA MET A 38 -15.92 10.03 -12.35
C MET A 38 -15.16 10.39 -11.05
N ILE A 39 -15.85 10.45 -9.90
CA ILE A 39 -15.19 10.67 -8.60
C ILE A 39 -14.22 9.52 -8.29
N SER A 40 -14.61 8.27 -8.54
CA SER A 40 -13.71 7.13 -8.38
C SER A 40 -12.46 7.24 -9.26
N GLY A 41 -12.62 7.71 -10.50
CA GLY A 41 -11.51 8.02 -11.41
C GLY A 41 -10.59 9.10 -10.82
N LEU A 42 -11.17 10.21 -10.34
CA LEU A 42 -10.42 11.31 -9.73
C LEU A 42 -9.63 10.87 -8.49
N VAL A 43 -10.21 10.03 -7.62
CA VAL A 43 -9.49 9.47 -6.45
C VAL A 43 -8.30 8.64 -6.88
N ARG A 44 -8.43 7.82 -7.94
CA ARG A 44 -7.33 7.03 -8.48
C ARG A 44 -6.24 7.89 -9.09
N GLU A 45 -6.61 8.90 -9.86
CA GLU A 45 -5.68 9.86 -10.46
C GLU A 45 -4.85 10.56 -9.37
N ARG A 46 -5.50 11.08 -8.32
CA ARG A 46 -4.82 11.70 -7.18
C ARG A 46 -3.89 10.75 -6.45
N SER A 47 -4.31 9.49 -6.25
CA SER A 47 -3.44 8.45 -5.68
C SER A 47 -2.23 8.16 -6.56
N SER A 48 -2.41 8.06 -7.89
CA SER A 48 -1.30 7.86 -8.85
C SER A 48 -0.32 9.03 -8.83
N THR A 49 -0.82 10.26 -8.88
CA THR A 49 0.01 11.47 -8.78
C THR A 49 0.82 11.51 -7.49
N ARG A 50 0.21 11.12 -6.35
CA ARG A 50 0.94 10.98 -5.09
C ARG A 50 2.08 9.98 -5.21
N ASP A 51 1.81 8.79 -5.75
CA ASP A 51 2.81 7.74 -5.88
C ASP A 51 3.95 8.15 -6.81
N GLU A 52 3.65 8.86 -7.90
CA GLU A 52 4.64 9.45 -8.81
C GLU A 52 5.52 10.50 -8.11
N VAL A 53 4.92 11.39 -7.32
CA VAL A 53 5.65 12.41 -6.54
C VAL A 53 6.54 11.75 -5.49
N ILE A 54 6.05 10.75 -4.77
CA ILE A 54 6.85 10.00 -3.79
C ILE A 54 8.03 9.31 -4.50
N GLN A 55 7.81 8.71 -5.65
CA GLN A 55 8.87 8.07 -6.43
C GLN A 55 9.92 9.08 -6.91
N GLU A 56 9.49 10.26 -7.40
CA GLU A 56 10.42 11.31 -7.83
C GLU A 56 11.30 11.82 -6.68
N ILE A 57 10.72 12.02 -5.48
CA ILE A 57 11.48 12.41 -4.29
C ILE A 57 12.46 11.31 -3.89
N SER A 58 11.98 10.06 -3.87
CA SER A 58 12.79 8.88 -3.51
C SER A 58 13.99 8.72 -4.42
N GLN A 59 13.81 8.86 -5.75
CA GLN A 59 14.90 8.77 -6.73
C GLN A 59 15.98 9.83 -6.58
N LYS A 60 15.66 10.99 -5.98
CA LYS A 60 16.62 12.07 -5.74
C LYS A 60 17.34 11.96 -4.40
N TRP A 61 16.80 11.20 -3.46
CA TRP A 61 17.34 11.03 -2.11
C TRP A 61 18.06 9.71 -1.93
N GLY A 62 17.51 8.66 -2.42
CA GLY A 62 17.82 7.25 -2.29
C GLY A 62 16.51 6.47 -2.30
N ASP A 63 16.38 5.50 -3.20
CA ASP A 63 15.19 4.68 -3.34
C ASP A 63 15.11 3.63 -2.22
N ARG A 64 14.19 2.69 -2.34
CA ARG A 64 14.10 1.53 -1.44
C ARG A 64 15.41 0.79 -1.44
N GLN A 65 15.92 0.45 -0.25
CA GLN A 65 17.22 -0.19 -0.12
C GLN A 65 17.08 -1.66 0.24
N VAL A 66 17.77 -2.50 -0.53
CA VAL A 66 18.03 -3.90 -0.17
C VAL A 66 19.55 -4.05 -0.07
N ILE A 67 20.03 -4.45 1.12
CA ILE A 67 21.44 -4.67 1.37
C ILE A 67 21.72 -6.16 1.25
N THR A 68 22.60 -6.51 0.34
CA THR A 68 23.00 -7.89 0.06
C THR A 68 24.45 -8.10 0.44
N GLY A 69 24.69 -8.98 1.34
CA GLY A 69 26.08 -9.26 1.77
C GLY A 69 26.39 -8.73 3.17
N PRO A 70 27.69 -8.68 3.51
CA PRO A 70 28.84 -8.85 2.63
C PRO A 70 29.05 -10.28 2.08
N PHE A 71 29.76 -10.38 0.95
CA PHE A 71 30.16 -11.64 0.34
C PHE A 71 31.53 -11.51 -0.32
N LEU A 72 32.26 -12.62 -0.43
CA LEU A 72 33.55 -12.68 -1.11
C LEU A 72 33.36 -13.29 -2.51
N CYS A 73 34.02 -12.70 -3.52
CA CYS A 73 34.12 -13.27 -4.86
C CYS A 73 35.58 -13.55 -5.16
N VAL A 74 35.91 -14.81 -5.41
CA VAL A 74 37.27 -15.25 -5.77
C VAL A 74 37.27 -15.66 -7.23
N PRO A 75 38.04 -14.96 -8.11
CA PRO A 75 38.13 -15.32 -9.51
C PRO A 75 38.97 -16.58 -9.71
N PHE A 76 38.58 -17.41 -10.67
CA PHE A 76 39.34 -18.54 -11.12
C PHE A 76 39.24 -18.74 -12.62
N GLU A 77 40.22 -19.42 -13.20
CA GLU A 77 40.26 -19.75 -14.62
C GLU A 77 39.57 -21.09 -14.89
N SER A 78 38.46 -21.06 -15.63
CA SER A 78 37.77 -22.26 -16.11
C SER A 78 38.09 -22.47 -17.58
N THR A 79 38.41 -23.71 -17.96
CA THR A 79 38.67 -24.06 -19.34
C THR A 79 37.52 -24.93 -19.87
N GLU A 80 36.72 -24.36 -20.75
CA GLU A 80 35.66 -25.10 -21.45
C GLU A 80 36.14 -25.59 -22.82
N MET A 81 35.91 -26.87 -23.16
CA MET A 81 36.12 -27.35 -24.50
C MET A 81 34.94 -26.98 -25.38
N GLU A 82 35.16 -26.15 -26.37
CA GLU A 82 34.15 -25.89 -27.42
C GLU A 82 33.93 -27.13 -28.27
N LYS A 83 32.75 -27.26 -28.88
CA LYS A 83 32.39 -28.33 -29.80
C LYS A 83 33.38 -28.50 -30.99
N ASN A 84 34.21 -27.53 -31.23
CA ASN A 84 35.24 -27.48 -32.27
C ASN A 84 36.61 -28.00 -31.81
N GLY A 85 36.75 -28.57 -30.60
CA GLY A 85 38.00 -29.06 -30.04
C GLY A 85 38.98 -27.97 -29.56
N LYS A 86 38.58 -26.66 -29.60
CA LYS A 86 39.38 -25.58 -29.07
C LYS A 86 39.02 -25.34 -27.58
N SER A 87 40.01 -25.27 -26.73
CA SER A 87 39.84 -24.87 -25.34
C SER A 87 39.71 -23.35 -25.25
N LYS A 88 38.61 -22.87 -24.62
CA LYS A 88 38.40 -21.47 -24.32
C LYS A 88 38.50 -21.25 -22.82
N SER A 89 39.44 -20.40 -22.42
CA SER A 89 39.57 -20.01 -21.02
C SER A 89 38.60 -18.87 -20.71
N ARG A 90 37.89 -19.00 -19.59
CA ARG A 90 36.99 -17.96 -19.03
C ARG A 90 37.32 -17.76 -17.56
N ILE A 91 37.22 -16.51 -17.09
CA ILE A 91 37.27 -16.19 -15.67
C ILE A 91 35.85 -16.30 -15.12
N LEU A 92 35.69 -17.21 -14.20
CA LEU A 92 34.49 -17.36 -13.38
C LEU A 92 34.77 -16.96 -11.94
N HIS A 93 33.75 -16.80 -11.13
CA HIS A 93 33.87 -16.42 -9.74
C HIS A 93 33.28 -17.48 -8.83
N VAL A 94 34.02 -17.83 -7.79
CA VAL A 94 33.48 -18.54 -6.63
C VAL A 94 32.93 -17.49 -5.67
N ASN A 95 31.65 -17.57 -5.43
CA ASN A 95 30.95 -16.73 -4.46
C ASN A 95 30.99 -17.43 -3.11
N ILE A 96 31.48 -16.76 -2.07
CA ILE A 96 31.63 -17.30 -0.72
C ILE A 96 30.86 -16.38 0.23
N LEU A 97 29.96 -16.96 0.99
CA LEU A 97 29.14 -16.27 1.99
C LEU A 97 29.76 -16.40 3.40
N PRO A 98 29.48 -15.46 4.32
CA PRO A 98 30.05 -15.50 5.66
C PRO A 98 29.43 -16.63 6.52
N GLU A 99 30.22 -17.16 7.46
CA GLU A 99 29.72 -18.04 8.52
C GLU A 99 28.84 -17.26 9.50
N SER A 100 29.32 -16.12 9.94
CA SER A 100 28.55 -15.24 10.81
C SER A 100 28.40 -13.86 10.20
N LEU A 101 27.19 -13.33 10.27
CA LEU A 101 26.86 -11.98 9.83
C LEU A 101 26.05 -11.29 10.92
N GLN A 102 26.62 -10.21 11.46
CA GLN A 102 25.95 -9.35 12.43
C GLN A 102 25.77 -7.97 11.84
N ILE A 103 24.55 -7.48 11.87
CA ILE A 103 24.16 -6.16 11.37
C ILE A 103 23.44 -5.43 12.49
N SER A 104 23.90 -4.24 12.84
CA SER A 104 23.19 -3.34 13.74
C SER A 104 22.97 -2.00 13.07
N GLY A 105 21.76 -1.48 13.14
CA GLY A 105 21.41 -0.24 12.46
C GLY A 105 20.42 0.63 13.21
N GLN A 106 20.61 1.95 13.07
CA GLN A 106 19.65 2.94 13.50
C GLN A 106 19.05 3.62 12.26
N ILE A 107 17.72 3.68 12.21
CA ILE A 107 16.97 4.33 11.12
C ILE A 107 16.41 5.64 11.68
N VAL A 108 16.83 6.76 11.08
CA VAL A 108 16.32 8.10 11.40
C VAL A 108 15.35 8.52 10.30
N PRO A 109 14.04 8.53 10.56
CA PRO A 109 13.04 8.90 9.56
C PRO A 109 13.00 10.40 9.32
N HIS A 110 12.73 10.80 8.09
CA HIS A 110 12.54 12.18 7.66
C HIS A 110 11.31 12.27 6.76
N ILE A 111 10.35 13.11 7.09
CA ILE A 111 9.22 13.39 6.22
C ILE A 111 9.57 14.58 5.32
N ARG A 112 9.42 14.42 4.01
CA ARG A 112 9.57 15.48 3.02
C ARG A 112 8.25 15.71 2.31
N TYR A 113 7.94 16.97 2.07
CA TYR A 113 6.73 17.40 1.41
C TYR A 113 7.03 17.96 0.03
N ARG A 114 6.17 17.62 -0.92
CA ARG A 114 6.10 18.31 -2.20
C ARG A 114 4.64 18.61 -2.49
N SER A 115 4.29 19.90 -2.47
CA SER A 115 2.88 20.33 -2.44
C SER A 115 2.14 19.69 -1.24
N ILE A 116 1.06 18.97 -1.49
CA ILE A 116 0.24 18.29 -0.48
C ILE A 116 0.71 16.85 -0.17
N TYR A 117 1.68 16.33 -0.93
CA TYR A 117 2.12 14.95 -0.81
C TYR A 117 3.34 14.81 0.10
N GLU A 118 3.28 13.84 1.00
CA GLU A 118 4.38 13.49 1.91
C GLU A 118 5.11 12.24 1.46
N ALA A 119 6.43 12.26 1.52
CA ALA A 119 7.31 11.12 1.29
C ALA A 119 8.09 10.79 2.55
N VAL A 120 8.04 9.53 2.96
CA VAL A 120 8.84 9.04 4.09
C VAL A 120 10.20 8.63 3.56
N LEU A 121 11.19 9.39 3.94
CA LEU A 121 12.60 9.15 3.67
C LEU A 121 13.27 8.73 4.98
N TYR A 122 14.46 8.16 4.89
CA TYR A 122 15.26 7.87 6.08
C TYR A 122 16.75 8.02 5.80
N GLN A 123 17.50 8.23 6.87
CA GLN A 123 18.95 8.01 6.93
C GLN A 123 19.19 6.83 7.86
N THR A 124 20.17 6.02 7.52
CA THR A 124 20.55 4.91 8.39
C THR A 124 22.06 4.80 8.48
N GLN A 125 22.52 4.49 9.68
CA GLN A 125 23.89 4.05 9.93
C GLN A 125 23.85 2.57 10.31
N ILE A 126 24.60 1.77 9.59
CA ILE A 126 24.62 0.33 9.70
C ILE A 126 26.05 -0.12 9.97
N ASP A 127 26.25 -0.75 11.09
CA ASP A 127 27.51 -1.44 11.43
C ASP A 127 27.35 -2.91 11.01
N ILE A 128 28.31 -3.40 10.23
CA ILE A 128 28.33 -4.77 9.71
C ILE A 128 29.60 -5.44 10.16
N SER A 129 29.46 -6.54 10.88
CA SER A 129 30.56 -7.42 11.28
C SER A 129 30.33 -8.82 10.73
N CYS A 130 31.32 -9.41 10.10
CA CYS A 130 31.16 -10.74 9.51
C CYS A 130 32.48 -11.53 9.57
N SER A 131 32.35 -12.85 9.63
CA SER A 131 33.48 -13.77 9.54
C SER A 131 33.28 -14.77 8.40
N PHE A 132 34.34 -15.06 7.66
CA PHE A 132 34.33 -16.04 6.59
C PHE A 132 35.32 -17.15 6.90
N SER A 133 34.96 -18.37 6.49
CA SER A 133 35.87 -19.46 6.32
C SER A 133 35.98 -19.82 4.84
N LEU A 134 37.17 -19.98 4.34
CA LEU A 134 37.38 -20.41 2.98
C LEU A 134 36.95 -21.89 2.87
N PRO A 135 36.13 -22.25 1.86
CA PRO A 135 35.82 -23.66 1.64
C PRO A 135 37.06 -24.47 1.36
N LYS A 136 37.08 -25.72 1.79
CA LYS A 136 38.16 -26.63 1.46
C LYS A 136 38.29 -26.73 -0.05
N LEU A 137 39.55 -26.69 -0.54
CA LEU A 137 39.84 -26.60 -1.98
C LEU A 137 39.30 -27.82 -2.79
N ASP A 138 39.23 -28.97 -2.15
CA ASP A 138 38.61 -30.19 -2.70
C ASP A 138 37.08 -30.06 -2.93
N GLN A 139 36.41 -29.22 -2.16
CA GLN A 139 34.98 -28.96 -2.30
C GLN A 139 34.64 -28.01 -3.46
N LEU A 140 35.61 -27.24 -3.95
CA LEU A 140 35.40 -26.26 -5.00
C LEU A 140 35.30 -26.88 -6.42
N SER A 141 35.68 -28.16 -6.60
CA SER A 141 35.77 -28.85 -7.90
C SER A 141 36.56 -28.09 -8.96
N VAL A 142 37.51 -27.24 -8.51
CA VAL A 142 38.37 -26.39 -9.33
C VAL A 142 39.84 -26.63 -8.96
N PRO A 143 40.77 -26.76 -9.92
CA PRO A 143 42.21 -26.87 -9.61
C PRO A 143 42.71 -25.62 -8.89
N VAL A 144 43.38 -25.80 -7.75
CA VAL A 144 43.89 -24.71 -6.88
C VAL A 144 44.80 -23.73 -7.62
N GLU A 145 45.61 -24.24 -8.54
CA GLU A 145 46.56 -23.47 -9.36
C GLU A 145 45.88 -22.43 -10.26
N LYS A 146 44.56 -22.58 -10.49
CA LYS A 146 43.75 -21.67 -11.30
C LYS A 146 42.95 -20.66 -10.50
N ILE A 147 43.02 -20.64 -9.17
CA ILE A 147 42.29 -19.75 -8.28
C ILE A 147 43.17 -18.55 -7.93
N PHE A 148 42.69 -17.32 -8.16
CA PHE A 148 43.41 -16.09 -7.93
C PHE A 148 43.00 -15.48 -6.56
N PHE A 149 43.49 -16.02 -5.47
CA PHE A 149 43.23 -15.53 -4.09
C PHE A 149 43.70 -14.09 -3.87
N ASP A 150 44.74 -13.67 -4.55
CA ASP A 150 45.31 -12.32 -4.52
C ASP A 150 44.34 -11.28 -5.13
N LYS A 151 43.42 -11.71 -5.97
CA LYS A 151 42.39 -10.88 -6.64
C LYS A 151 41.00 -11.05 -6.04
N ALA A 152 40.88 -11.68 -4.90
CA ALA A 152 39.59 -11.81 -4.20
C ALA A 152 39.02 -10.45 -3.90
N THR A 153 37.68 -10.33 -3.98
CA THR A 153 36.97 -9.09 -3.72
C THR A 153 35.98 -9.28 -2.60
N PHE A 154 35.99 -8.35 -1.65
CA PHE A 154 34.93 -8.18 -0.67
C PHE A 154 33.87 -7.25 -1.28
N SER A 155 32.61 -7.64 -1.22
CA SER A 155 31.54 -6.96 -1.90
C SER A 155 30.29 -6.80 -1.02
N ILE A 156 29.62 -5.66 -1.14
CA ILE A 156 28.33 -5.38 -0.51
C ILE A 156 27.40 -4.89 -1.60
N GLY A 157 26.29 -5.59 -1.81
CA GLY A 157 25.22 -5.17 -2.69
C GLY A 157 24.37 -4.07 -2.03
N VAL A 158 24.09 -3.02 -2.77
CA VAL A 158 23.23 -1.90 -2.37
C VAL A 158 22.36 -1.57 -3.58
N THR A 159 21.05 -1.62 -3.43
CA THR A 159 20.13 -1.47 -4.57
C THR A 159 20.26 -0.10 -5.23
N ASP A 160 20.28 0.98 -4.45
CA ASP A 160 20.44 2.33 -4.97
C ASP A 160 21.72 3.00 -4.39
N MET A 161 22.75 3.04 -5.21
CA MET A 161 24.06 3.61 -4.87
C MET A 161 24.01 5.12 -4.60
N ARG A 162 22.99 5.84 -5.10
CA ARG A 162 22.80 7.27 -4.84
C ARG A 162 22.54 7.56 -3.36
N GLY A 163 22.05 6.56 -2.63
CA GLY A 163 21.83 6.66 -1.19
C GLY A 163 23.12 6.67 -0.36
N ILE A 164 24.27 6.27 -0.87
CA ILE A 164 25.54 6.22 -0.11
C ILE A 164 26.00 7.64 0.21
N LYS A 165 26.20 7.90 1.51
CA LYS A 165 26.55 9.24 2.00
C LYS A 165 28.04 9.43 2.26
N GLU A 166 28.74 8.37 2.58
CA GLU A 166 30.14 8.42 3.03
C GLU A 166 30.96 7.36 2.31
N ASN A 167 32.27 7.57 2.27
CA ASN A 167 33.19 6.56 1.77
C ASN A 167 33.12 5.31 2.64
N ILE A 168 32.88 4.17 2.00
CA ILE A 168 32.82 2.89 2.69
C ILE A 168 34.23 2.39 2.91
N THR A 169 34.57 2.15 4.15
CA THR A 169 35.84 1.55 4.56
C THR A 169 35.62 0.16 5.11
N ILE A 170 36.41 -0.78 4.66
CA ILE A 170 36.38 -2.18 5.07
C ILE A 170 37.61 -2.45 5.89
N GLN A 171 37.44 -2.77 7.16
CA GLN A 171 38.51 -3.20 8.02
C GLN A 171 38.65 -4.72 7.91
N PHE A 172 39.85 -5.17 7.55
CA PHE A 172 40.23 -6.59 7.52
C PHE A 172 41.53 -6.77 8.23
N ASN A 173 41.52 -7.49 9.34
CA ASN A 173 42.63 -7.53 10.29
C ASN A 173 43.05 -6.09 10.70
N ASP A 174 44.34 -5.77 10.63
CA ASP A 174 44.85 -4.42 10.94
C ASP A 174 44.89 -3.47 9.74
N LYS A 175 44.32 -3.88 8.60
CA LYS A 175 44.33 -3.09 7.35
C LYS A 175 42.96 -2.52 7.05
N ILE A 176 42.97 -1.29 6.52
CA ILE A 176 41.77 -0.61 6.06
C ILE A 176 41.79 -0.53 4.54
N PHE A 177 40.76 -1.04 3.91
CA PHE A 177 40.54 -0.97 2.46
C PHE A 177 39.47 0.03 2.16
N LYS A 178 39.59 0.75 1.05
CA LYS A 178 38.54 1.66 0.55
C LYS A 178 37.65 0.93 -0.44
N GLY A 179 36.36 0.95 -0.22
CA GLY A 179 35.37 0.48 -1.18
C GLY A 179 35.31 1.37 -2.42
N GLY A 180 35.31 0.75 -3.60
CA GLY A 180 35.09 1.40 -4.87
C GLY A 180 33.69 1.10 -5.41
N PRO A 181 33.14 1.95 -6.30
CA PRO A 181 31.83 1.72 -6.90
C PRO A 181 31.84 0.53 -7.85
N GLY A 182 30.73 -0.21 -7.84
CA GLY A 182 30.50 -1.36 -8.70
C GLY A 182 30.95 -2.68 -8.10
N LEU A 183 30.36 -3.75 -8.59
CA LEU A 183 30.68 -5.14 -8.27
C LEU A 183 31.50 -5.76 -9.40
N LYS A 184 32.32 -6.75 -9.08
CA LYS A 184 33.11 -7.48 -10.09
C LYS A 184 32.28 -8.52 -10.84
N THR A 185 31.22 -8.99 -10.26
CA THR A 185 30.22 -9.89 -10.85
C THR A 185 28.82 -9.53 -10.39
N THR A 186 27.82 -9.84 -11.20
CA THR A 186 26.39 -9.67 -10.90
C THR A 186 25.74 -10.98 -10.43
N ASP A 187 26.52 -11.95 -9.98
CA ASP A 187 26.00 -13.28 -9.59
C ASP A 187 25.09 -13.22 -8.36
N ILE A 188 25.29 -12.25 -7.46
CA ILE A 188 24.57 -12.15 -6.18
C ILE A 188 23.77 -10.83 -6.09
N ALA A 189 24.32 -9.74 -6.61
CA ALA A 189 23.69 -8.42 -6.59
C ALA A 189 24.02 -7.65 -7.86
N ASP A 190 23.10 -6.78 -8.32
CA ASP A 190 23.26 -6.02 -9.57
C ASP A 190 24.11 -4.75 -9.38
N SER A 191 24.12 -4.18 -8.18
CA SER A 191 24.82 -2.94 -7.84
C SER A 191 25.39 -3.01 -6.43
N GLY A 192 26.43 -2.23 -6.18
CA GLY A 192 27.04 -2.22 -4.86
C GLY A 192 28.46 -1.65 -4.86
N VAL A 193 29.15 -1.91 -3.78
CA VAL A 193 30.54 -1.48 -3.53
C VAL A 193 31.42 -2.70 -3.36
N SER A 194 32.64 -2.66 -3.92
CA SER A 194 33.61 -3.72 -3.76
C SER A 194 35.02 -3.18 -3.54
N CYS A 195 35.86 -3.98 -2.89
CA CYS A 195 37.31 -3.74 -2.82
C CYS A 195 38.08 -5.06 -3.00
N VAL A 196 39.25 -4.97 -3.57
CA VAL A 196 40.18 -6.12 -3.66
C VAL A 196 40.84 -6.34 -2.29
N VAL A 197 40.66 -7.56 -1.77
CA VAL A 197 41.28 -7.99 -0.51
C VAL A 197 42.12 -9.22 -0.80
N PRO A 198 43.45 -9.13 -0.81
CA PRO A 198 44.31 -10.27 -1.02
C PRO A 198 44.13 -11.30 0.10
N LEU A 199 43.68 -12.50 -0.27
CA LEU A 199 43.50 -13.61 0.65
C LEU A 199 44.68 -14.58 0.57
N SER A 200 44.91 -15.32 1.66
CA SER A 200 45.83 -16.45 1.67
C SER A 200 45.03 -17.76 1.75
N PRO A 201 45.34 -18.78 0.94
CA PRO A 201 44.68 -20.07 1.01
C PRO A 201 44.77 -20.75 2.39
N SER A 202 45.77 -20.35 3.18
CA SER A 202 46.02 -20.88 4.53
C SER A 202 45.24 -20.16 5.63
N SER A 203 44.52 -19.08 5.30
CA SER A 203 43.77 -18.30 6.29
C SER A 203 42.54 -19.09 6.75
N LEU A 204 42.51 -19.50 8.00
CA LEU A 204 41.41 -20.28 8.57
C LEU A 204 40.17 -19.44 8.83
N LYS A 205 40.36 -18.18 9.23
CA LYS A 205 39.25 -17.25 9.54
C LYS A 205 39.56 -15.84 9.04
N LEU A 206 38.57 -15.19 8.47
CA LEU A 206 38.67 -13.86 7.88
C LEU A 206 37.57 -12.97 8.50
N ASP A 207 37.95 -12.10 9.41
CA ASP A 207 37.02 -11.20 10.10
C ASP A 207 37.05 -9.82 9.44
N PHE A 208 35.86 -9.32 9.08
CA PHE A 208 35.64 -8.01 8.45
C PHE A 208 34.66 -7.17 9.24
N ASN A 209 34.95 -5.88 9.31
CA ASN A 209 34.07 -4.88 9.86
C ASN A 209 33.92 -3.72 8.88
N THR A 210 32.73 -3.21 8.74
CA THR A 210 32.47 -2.05 7.90
C THR A 210 31.26 -1.25 8.41
N LYS A 211 31.25 0.03 8.09
CA LYS A 211 30.14 0.94 8.37
C LYS A 211 29.54 1.42 7.07
N LEU A 212 28.23 1.43 7.01
CA LEU A 212 27.46 1.86 5.85
C LEU A 212 26.49 2.97 6.26
N SER A 213 26.70 4.17 5.74
CA SER A 213 25.80 5.32 5.94
C SER A 213 24.99 5.50 4.67
N LEU A 214 23.67 5.28 4.77
CA LEU A 214 22.76 5.28 3.62
C LEU A 214 21.57 6.21 3.83
N ASN A 215 21.19 6.85 2.74
CA ASN A 215 19.85 7.39 2.55
C ASN A 215 18.97 6.34 1.89
N GLY A 216 17.70 6.33 2.22
CA GLY A 216 16.71 5.50 1.56
C GLY A 216 15.31 6.06 1.71
N SER A 217 14.35 5.40 1.10
CA SER A 217 12.95 5.75 1.15
C SER A 217 12.08 4.53 1.40
N GLN A 218 11.06 4.71 2.22
CA GLN A 218 9.99 3.74 2.47
C GLN A 218 10.42 2.38 3.05
N GLU A 219 11.41 1.68 2.45
CA GLU A 219 11.74 0.28 2.79
C GLU A 219 13.26 0.11 2.99
N LEU A 220 13.63 -0.67 4.02
CA LEU A 220 14.98 -1.16 4.24
C LEU A 220 14.91 -2.66 4.45
N GLN A 221 15.62 -3.40 3.61
CA GLN A 221 15.67 -4.85 3.65
C GLN A 221 17.10 -5.37 3.61
N PHE A 222 17.28 -6.61 4.06
CA PHE A 222 18.56 -7.33 4.06
C PHE A 222 18.35 -8.71 3.45
N ILE A 223 19.40 -9.25 2.84
CA ILE A 223 19.45 -10.65 2.42
C ILE A 223 20.29 -11.43 3.43
N PRO A 224 19.75 -12.52 4.01
CA PRO A 224 20.44 -13.29 5.05
C PRO A 224 21.50 -14.20 4.42
N VAL A 225 22.69 -13.66 4.12
CA VAL A 225 23.77 -14.41 3.48
C VAL A 225 24.65 -15.19 4.47
N GLY A 226 24.64 -14.84 5.76
CA GLY A 226 25.41 -15.58 6.78
C GLY A 226 24.90 -17.02 6.96
N GLU A 227 25.79 -17.94 7.38
CA GLU A 227 25.34 -19.22 7.93
C GLU A 227 24.47 -18.98 9.16
N ILE A 228 24.88 -18.01 9.97
CA ILE A 228 24.08 -17.37 11.02
C ILE A 228 24.02 -15.88 10.73
N THR A 229 22.81 -15.35 10.49
CA THR A 229 22.57 -13.92 10.26
C THR A 229 21.78 -13.33 11.41
N SER A 230 22.34 -12.33 12.10
CA SER A 230 21.67 -11.57 13.14
C SER A 230 21.57 -10.11 12.72
N VAL A 231 20.35 -9.56 12.74
CA VAL A 231 20.09 -8.15 12.38
C VAL A 231 19.32 -7.48 13.52
N GLN A 232 19.80 -6.34 13.96
CA GLN A 232 19.15 -5.49 14.96
C GLN A 232 18.90 -4.11 14.38
N LEU A 233 17.64 -3.67 14.38
CA LEU A 233 17.24 -2.36 13.88
C LEU A 233 16.47 -1.60 14.95
N THR A 234 16.78 -0.31 15.06
CA THR A 234 16.06 0.63 15.92
C THR A 234 15.63 1.87 15.15
N SER A 235 14.51 2.46 15.52
CA SER A 235 14.03 3.72 14.93
C SER A 235 13.04 4.41 15.86
N GLU A 236 12.93 5.74 15.74
CA GLU A 236 11.86 6.53 16.35
C GLU A 236 10.52 6.44 15.61
N TRP A 237 10.43 5.68 14.53
CA TRP A 237 9.19 5.48 13.78
C TRP A 237 8.23 4.54 14.53
N THR A 238 7.01 4.99 14.77
CA THR A 238 6.04 4.27 15.62
C THR A 238 5.24 3.18 14.92
N SER A 239 5.26 3.16 13.58
CA SER A 239 4.40 2.26 12.78
C SER A 239 5.22 1.49 11.72
N PRO A 240 6.18 0.63 12.13
CA PRO A 240 6.89 -0.21 11.18
C PRO A 240 5.97 -1.32 10.65
N SER A 241 6.14 -1.67 9.38
CA SER A 241 5.56 -2.87 8.79
C SER A 241 6.69 -3.82 8.44
N PHE A 242 6.81 -4.91 9.19
CA PHE A 242 7.80 -5.94 8.91
C PHE A 242 7.39 -6.73 7.67
N LYS A 243 8.34 -6.90 6.75
CA LYS A 243 8.11 -7.50 5.43
C LYS A 243 9.21 -8.47 5.03
N GLY A 244 8.91 -9.27 3.99
CA GLY A 244 9.84 -10.20 3.39
C GLY A 244 9.67 -11.62 3.89
N ALA A 245 10.70 -12.45 3.70
CA ALA A 245 10.66 -13.87 3.98
C ALA A 245 10.65 -14.20 5.48
N PHE A 246 11.15 -13.27 6.32
CA PHE A 246 11.32 -13.51 7.76
C PHE A 246 10.77 -12.36 8.58
N LEU A 247 10.04 -12.68 9.64
CA LEU A 247 9.57 -11.72 10.64
C LEU A 247 10.59 -11.59 11.78
N PRO A 248 10.63 -10.44 12.47
CA PRO A 248 11.51 -10.27 13.63
C PRO A 248 11.06 -11.11 14.82
N GLU A 249 12.02 -11.51 15.63
CA GLU A 249 11.77 -12.16 16.92
C GLU A 249 11.46 -11.09 17.97
N ASN A 250 10.29 -11.19 18.60
CA ASN A 250 9.87 -10.33 19.73
C ASN A 250 10.12 -8.82 19.50
N PRO A 251 9.54 -8.19 18.46
CA PRO A 251 9.74 -6.78 18.22
C PRO A 251 9.11 -5.96 19.35
N THR A 252 9.83 -4.96 19.84
CA THR A 252 9.33 -4.00 20.83
C THR A 252 8.80 -2.77 20.10
N LEU A 253 7.50 -2.51 20.23
CA LEU A 253 6.82 -1.34 19.65
C LEU A 253 6.39 -0.43 20.80
N THR A 254 6.75 0.85 20.72
CA THR A 254 6.40 1.88 21.70
C THR A 254 5.91 3.15 21.01
N ASP A 255 5.32 4.06 21.77
CA ASP A 255 4.93 5.38 21.26
C ASP A 255 6.15 6.25 20.85
N LYS A 256 7.36 5.83 21.19
CA LYS A 256 8.62 6.53 20.87
C LYS A 256 9.40 5.86 19.74
N GLY A 257 8.92 4.74 19.20
CA GLY A 257 9.60 4.02 18.12
C GLY A 257 9.62 2.51 18.31
N PHE A 258 10.52 1.84 17.59
CA PHE A 258 10.63 0.39 17.63
C PHE A 258 12.07 -0.11 17.78
N SER A 259 12.19 -1.34 18.29
CA SER A 259 13.38 -2.18 18.19
C SER A 259 12.98 -3.55 17.66
N ALA A 260 13.70 -4.05 16.67
CA ALA A 260 13.39 -5.33 16.02
C ALA A 260 14.67 -6.12 15.79
N ASN A 261 14.64 -7.41 16.12
CA ASN A 261 15.77 -8.33 16.00
C ASN A 261 15.34 -9.52 15.13
N TRP A 262 16.25 -9.92 14.24
CA TRP A 262 16.12 -11.14 13.43
C TRP A 262 17.32 -12.05 13.71
N HIS A 263 17.05 -13.34 13.79
CA HIS A 263 18.05 -14.39 13.87
C HIS A 263 17.69 -15.47 12.85
N ILE A 264 18.50 -15.61 11.80
CA ILE A 264 18.21 -16.45 10.64
C ILE A 264 19.38 -17.39 10.39
N LEU A 265 19.07 -18.68 10.31
CA LEU A 265 20.04 -19.73 10.01
C LEU A 265 20.07 -20.01 8.49
N HIS A 266 21.20 -20.50 7.98
CA HIS A 266 21.31 -20.91 6.56
C HIS A 266 20.29 -21.99 6.18
N LEU A 267 19.82 -22.79 7.13
CA LEU A 267 18.77 -23.80 6.92
C LEU A 267 17.40 -23.19 6.57
N ASN A 268 17.21 -21.89 6.85
CA ASN A 268 15.96 -21.19 6.55
C ASN A 268 15.91 -20.65 5.11
N ARG A 269 16.97 -20.80 4.31
CA ARG A 269 17.09 -20.27 2.96
C ARG A 269 17.52 -21.34 1.95
N ASN A 270 17.29 -21.12 0.68
CA ASN A 270 17.46 -22.12 -0.37
C ASN A 270 18.68 -21.89 -1.27
N PHE A 271 19.83 -21.52 -0.67
CA PHE A 271 21.11 -21.40 -1.37
C PHE A 271 22.28 -21.77 -0.43
N PRO A 272 23.38 -22.36 -0.96
CA PRO A 272 24.52 -22.83 -0.15
C PRO A 272 25.41 -21.67 0.31
N GLN A 273 26.44 -21.99 1.14
CA GLN A 273 27.42 -21.00 1.60
C GLN A 273 28.47 -20.64 0.53
N PHE A 274 28.62 -21.43 -0.50
CA PHE A 274 29.48 -21.12 -1.65
C PHE A 274 28.97 -21.79 -2.92
N TRP A 275 29.18 -21.13 -4.07
CA TRP A 275 28.84 -21.64 -5.39
C TRP A 275 29.62 -20.90 -6.49
N VAL A 276 29.57 -21.40 -7.72
CA VAL A 276 30.21 -20.80 -8.89
C VAL A 276 29.16 -20.08 -9.75
N GLY A 277 29.43 -18.82 -10.11
CA GLY A 277 28.58 -18.04 -11.01
C GLY A 277 27.20 -17.72 -10.45
N ASN A 278 26.20 -17.58 -11.32
CA ASN A 278 24.86 -17.12 -11.00
C ASN A 278 23.81 -18.25 -10.80
N GLN A 279 24.23 -19.38 -10.25
CA GLN A 279 23.36 -20.57 -10.12
C GLN A 279 22.20 -20.38 -9.14
N TYR A 280 22.30 -19.47 -8.19
CA TYR A 280 21.29 -19.24 -7.14
C TYR A 280 20.82 -17.79 -7.10
N GLN A 281 19.51 -17.65 -6.89
CA GLN A 281 18.88 -16.35 -6.69
C GLN A 281 18.62 -16.13 -5.19
N VAL A 282 19.24 -15.09 -4.62
CA VAL A 282 19.17 -14.80 -3.18
C VAL A 282 18.04 -13.83 -2.81
N HIS A 283 17.54 -13.06 -3.78
CA HIS A 283 16.57 -11.96 -3.53
C HIS A 283 15.25 -12.42 -2.90
N GLY A 284 14.81 -13.65 -3.17
CA GLY A 284 13.60 -14.22 -2.57
C GLY A 284 13.64 -14.37 -1.04
N SER A 285 14.84 -14.31 -0.45
CA SER A 285 15.05 -14.39 1.00
C SER A 285 15.15 -13.01 1.69
N ALA A 286 14.89 -11.92 0.97
CA ALA A 286 14.95 -10.57 1.53
C ALA A 286 13.96 -10.40 2.69
N PHE A 287 14.38 -9.74 3.75
CA PHE A 287 13.57 -9.42 4.93
C PHE A 287 13.91 -8.04 5.47
N GLY A 288 13.01 -7.46 6.22
CA GLY A 288 13.22 -6.15 6.80
C GLY A 288 11.91 -5.44 7.10
N LEU A 289 11.85 -4.14 6.84
CA LEU A 289 10.69 -3.34 7.20
C LEU A 289 10.38 -2.25 6.16
N LYS A 290 9.13 -1.81 6.23
CA LYS A 290 8.61 -0.62 5.57
C LYS A 290 8.16 0.38 6.63
N LEU A 291 8.52 1.63 6.46
CA LEU A 291 8.02 2.75 7.25
C LEU A 291 6.65 3.16 6.68
N LEU A 292 5.57 2.69 7.32
CA LEU A 292 4.21 3.00 6.86
C LEU A 292 3.76 4.37 7.31
N VAL A 293 3.14 5.12 6.40
CA VAL A 293 2.26 6.24 6.75
C VAL A 293 0.90 5.66 7.14
N THR A 294 0.52 5.79 8.41
CA THR A 294 -0.63 5.11 9.03
C THR A 294 -1.99 5.52 8.46
N ALA A 295 -2.10 6.60 7.71
CA ALA A 295 -3.37 7.09 7.20
C ALA A 295 -3.31 7.35 5.69
N ASP A 296 -3.41 6.30 4.88
CA ASP A 296 -3.63 6.50 3.45
C ASP A 296 -5.06 6.99 3.21
N VAL A 297 -5.20 8.32 3.12
CA VAL A 297 -6.46 9.01 2.87
C VAL A 297 -7.10 8.50 1.59
N TYR A 298 -6.33 8.26 0.52
CA TYR A 298 -6.86 7.78 -0.75
C TYR A 298 -7.39 6.35 -0.69
N GLN A 299 -6.82 5.48 0.15
CA GLN A 299 -7.40 4.16 0.41
C GLN A 299 -8.76 4.26 1.11
N LYS A 300 -8.88 5.14 2.12
CA LYS A 300 -10.17 5.41 2.78
C LYS A 300 -11.17 5.97 1.79
N LEU A 301 -10.79 6.95 0.96
CA LEU A 301 -11.65 7.53 -0.07
C LEU A 301 -12.11 6.48 -1.10
N THR A 302 -11.23 5.62 -1.56
CA THR A 302 -11.59 4.53 -2.48
C THR A 302 -12.63 3.59 -1.86
N ARG A 303 -12.50 3.28 -0.56
CA ARG A 303 -13.50 2.47 0.17
C ARG A 303 -14.84 3.19 0.26
N ILE A 304 -14.84 4.48 0.59
CA ILE A 304 -16.08 5.29 0.71
C ILE A 304 -16.85 5.32 -0.61
N VAL A 305 -16.16 5.60 -1.72
CA VAL A 305 -16.81 5.69 -3.04
C VAL A 305 -17.44 4.34 -3.46
N LYS A 306 -16.88 3.21 -3.04
CA LYS A 306 -17.51 1.89 -3.26
C LYS A 306 -18.88 1.77 -2.59
N TYR A 307 -19.13 2.47 -1.48
CA TYR A 307 -20.43 2.46 -0.80
C TYR A 307 -21.41 3.52 -1.34
N ALA A 308 -21.00 4.34 -2.31
CA ALA A 308 -21.83 5.43 -2.82
C ALA A 308 -23.18 4.96 -3.37
N LEU A 309 -23.19 3.87 -4.15
CA LEU A 309 -24.42 3.28 -4.69
C LEU A 309 -25.40 2.92 -3.57
N MET A 310 -24.92 2.27 -2.54
CA MET A 310 -25.72 1.89 -1.37
C MET A 310 -26.34 3.14 -0.70
N PHE A 311 -25.52 4.19 -0.54
CA PHE A 311 -25.93 5.45 0.06
C PHE A 311 -27.05 6.14 -0.74
N ILE A 312 -26.90 6.19 -2.08
CA ILE A 312 -27.89 6.77 -2.98
C ILE A 312 -29.21 5.97 -2.89
N ILE A 313 -29.14 4.64 -2.96
CA ILE A 313 -30.33 3.77 -2.88
C ILE A 313 -31.06 3.97 -1.55
N PHE A 314 -30.34 3.99 -0.43
CA PHE A 314 -30.96 4.14 0.88
C PHE A 314 -31.59 5.52 1.09
N THR A 315 -30.90 6.56 0.65
CA THR A 315 -31.46 7.91 0.73
C THR A 315 -32.72 8.02 -0.13
N PHE A 316 -32.69 7.52 -1.36
CA PHE A 316 -33.86 7.54 -2.23
C PHE A 316 -35.02 6.69 -1.70
N SER A 317 -34.72 5.52 -1.13
CA SER A 317 -35.71 4.69 -0.46
C SER A 317 -36.34 5.40 0.73
N ALA A 318 -35.51 6.10 1.55
CA ALA A 318 -36.04 6.88 2.68
C ALA A 318 -36.95 8.02 2.24
N PHE A 319 -36.58 8.75 1.18
CA PHE A 319 -37.43 9.79 0.60
C PHE A 319 -38.72 9.20 0.02
N PHE A 320 -38.65 8.09 -0.68
CA PHE A 320 -39.81 7.41 -1.25
C PHE A 320 -40.79 6.91 -0.16
N LEU A 321 -40.26 6.26 0.89
CA LEU A 321 -41.11 5.86 2.03
C LEU A 321 -41.73 7.05 2.76
N SER A 322 -40.95 8.12 2.95
CA SER A 322 -41.45 9.34 3.59
C SER A 322 -42.50 10.00 2.75
N GLU A 323 -42.41 9.95 1.43
CA GLU A 323 -43.47 10.44 0.50
C GLU A 323 -44.79 9.68 0.64
N ILE A 324 -44.70 8.32 0.72
CA ILE A 324 -45.85 7.46 0.90
C ILE A 324 -46.52 7.75 2.27
N ILE A 325 -45.74 7.80 3.35
CA ILE A 325 -46.25 7.98 4.71
C ILE A 325 -46.92 9.33 4.89
N HIS A 326 -46.38 10.41 4.30
CA HIS A 326 -46.88 11.76 4.46
C HIS A 326 -47.80 12.21 3.34
N GLN A 327 -48.12 11.34 2.36
CA GLN A 327 -48.94 11.62 1.19
C GLN A 327 -48.53 12.90 0.44
N LYS A 328 -47.21 13.19 0.40
CA LYS A 328 -46.60 14.32 -0.31
C LYS A 328 -45.91 13.82 -1.57
N ARG A 329 -46.03 14.58 -2.66
CA ARG A 329 -45.42 14.21 -3.94
C ARG A 329 -44.06 14.90 -4.10
N VAL A 330 -43.01 14.12 -4.39
CA VAL A 330 -41.65 14.61 -4.71
C VAL A 330 -41.42 14.41 -6.21
N HIS A 331 -41.02 15.46 -6.90
CA HIS A 331 -40.76 15.40 -8.35
C HIS A 331 -39.42 14.66 -8.62
N PRO A 332 -39.30 13.87 -9.73
CA PRO A 332 -38.07 13.18 -10.08
C PRO A 332 -36.82 14.08 -10.13
N ILE A 333 -36.96 15.35 -10.60
CA ILE A 333 -35.86 16.32 -10.58
C ILE A 333 -35.34 16.58 -9.15
N GLN A 334 -36.19 16.53 -8.14
CA GLN A 334 -35.82 16.75 -6.74
C GLN A 334 -35.01 15.57 -6.21
N TYR A 335 -35.36 14.34 -6.59
CA TYR A 335 -34.52 13.16 -6.33
C TYR A 335 -33.14 13.29 -6.99
N MET A 336 -33.10 13.77 -8.24
CA MET A 336 -31.84 13.98 -8.95
C MET A 336 -30.96 15.00 -8.24
N LEU A 337 -31.48 16.12 -7.77
CA LEU A 337 -30.70 17.14 -7.01
C LEU A 337 -30.19 16.60 -5.69
N ILE A 338 -31.01 15.82 -4.97
CA ILE A 338 -30.56 15.13 -3.75
C ILE A 338 -29.43 14.15 -4.06
N GLY A 339 -29.56 13.38 -5.14
CA GLY A 339 -28.53 12.45 -5.60
C GLY A 339 -27.24 13.15 -5.97
N PHE A 340 -27.30 14.28 -6.67
CA PHE A 340 -26.10 15.10 -6.93
C PHE A 340 -25.47 15.65 -5.66
N ALA A 341 -26.26 16.07 -4.67
CA ALA A 341 -25.73 16.49 -3.38
C ALA A 341 -24.97 15.34 -2.68
N ILE A 342 -25.48 14.10 -2.74
CA ILE A 342 -24.78 12.93 -2.21
C ILE A 342 -23.47 12.67 -2.97
N VAL A 343 -23.47 12.78 -4.30
CA VAL A 343 -22.25 12.63 -5.08
C VAL A 343 -21.23 13.73 -4.76
N LEU A 344 -21.72 14.96 -4.54
CA LEU A 344 -20.88 16.10 -4.15
C LEU A 344 -20.19 15.89 -2.80
N PHE A 345 -20.78 15.11 -1.87
CA PHE A 345 -20.12 14.73 -0.63
C PHE A 345 -18.75 14.09 -0.88
N TYR A 346 -18.66 13.17 -1.84
CA TYR A 346 -17.41 12.46 -2.14
C TYR A 346 -16.35 13.40 -2.75
N ALA A 347 -16.81 14.34 -3.59
CA ALA A 347 -15.93 15.38 -4.16
C ALA A 347 -15.40 16.34 -3.09
N LEU A 348 -16.28 16.82 -2.20
CA LEU A 348 -15.90 17.68 -1.07
C LEU A 348 -14.97 16.95 -0.12
N LEU A 349 -15.28 15.71 0.21
CA LEU A 349 -14.44 14.91 1.10
C LEU A 349 -13.03 14.72 0.51
N LEU A 350 -12.91 14.41 -0.79
CA LEU A 350 -11.62 14.32 -1.47
C LEU A 350 -10.88 15.65 -1.36
N SER A 351 -11.50 16.76 -1.77
CA SER A 351 -10.86 18.09 -1.81
C SER A 351 -10.42 18.58 -0.42
N ILE A 352 -11.27 18.43 0.60
CA ILE A 352 -10.96 18.90 1.96
C ILE A 352 -9.91 17.99 2.61
N SER A 353 -9.92 16.69 2.35
CA SER A 353 -8.98 15.72 2.93
C SER A 353 -7.55 15.83 2.40
N GLU A 354 -7.34 16.58 1.32
CA GLU A 354 -6.00 16.94 0.83
C GLU A 354 -5.35 18.05 1.68
N HIS A 355 -6.13 18.80 2.47
CA HIS A 355 -5.64 19.93 3.27
C HIS A 355 -5.81 19.72 4.79
N LEU A 356 -6.80 18.90 5.19
CA LEU A 356 -7.11 18.63 6.58
C LEU A 356 -7.05 17.13 6.86
N ASN A 357 -6.98 16.77 8.15
CA ASN A 357 -7.04 15.38 8.53
C ASN A 357 -8.39 14.75 8.12
N PHE A 358 -8.37 13.45 7.82
CA PHE A 358 -9.51 12.72 7.29
C PHE A 358 -10.78 12.85 8.15
N ASN A 359 -10.66 12.79 9.49
CA ASN A 359 -11.82 12.82 10.38
C ASN A 359 -12.55 14.15 10.33
N LEU A 360 -11.79 15.25 10.33
CA LEU A 360 -12.37 16.61 10.25
C LEU A 360 -12.97 16.86 8.86
N SER A 361 -12.29 16.41 7.80
CA SER A 361 -12.77 16.50 6.42
C SER A 361 -14.09 15.76 6.23
N TYR A 362 -14.19 14.57 6.82
CA TYR A 362 -15.42 13.77 6.79
C TYR A 362 -16.55 14.49 7.52
N ALA A 363 -16.31 14.97 8.73
CA ALA A 363 -17.32 15.67 9.53
C ALA A 363 -17.84 16.93 8.81
N LEU A 364 -16.95 17.76 8.25
CA LEU A 364 -17.31 18.96 7.51
C LEU A 364 -18.12 18.65 6.26
N SER A 365 -17.71 17.67 5.47
CA SER A 365 -18.42 17.25 4.25
C SER A 365 -19.79 16.67 4.57
N ALA A 366 -19.89 15.80 5.58
CA ALA A 366 -21.14 15.21 6.02
C ALA A 366 -22.12 16.28 6.56
N LEU A 367 -21.62 17.21 7.36
CA LEU A 367 -22.41 18.31 7.89
C LEU A 367 -22.95 19.20 6.77
N ALA A 368 -22.11 19.61 5.83
CA ALA A 368 -22.49 20.47 4.71
C ALA A 368 -23.61 19.83 3.88
N ILE A 369 -23.44 18.57 3.48
CA ILE A 369 -24.42 17.87 2.65
C ILE A 369 -25.71 17.57 3.42
N THR A 370 -25.61 17.15 4.68
CA THR A 370 -26.80 16.92 5.52
C THR A 370 -27.61 18.23 5.68
N THR A 371 -26.94 19.36 5.89
CA THR A 371 -27.58 20.67 6.02
C THR A 371 -28.31 21.08 4.73
N ILE A 372 -27.65 20.91 3.57
CA ILE A 372 -28.24 21.24 2.26
C ILE A 372 -29.46 20.35 1.98
N ILE A 373 -29.36 19.03 2.15
CA ILE A 373 -30.46 18.10 1.88
C ILE A 373 -31.62 18.36 2.84
N THR A 374 -31.36 18.57 4.12
CA THR A 374 -32.38 18.86 5.13
C THR A 374 -33.10 20.18 4.84
N GLY A 375 -32.35 21.24 4.53
CA GLY A 375 -32.88 22.55 4.18
C GLY A 375 -33.77 22.50 2.92
N TYR A 376 -33.28 21.78 1.91
CA TYR A 376 -34.02 21.56 0.67
C TYR A 376 -35.31 20.77 0.91
N SER A 377 -35.24 19.71 1.72
CA SER A 377 -36.41 18.88 2.08
C SER A 377 -37.47 19.68 2.84
N LYS A 378 -37.06 20.58 3.74
CA LYS A 378 -37.99 21.53 4.43
C LYS A 378 -38.68 22.44 3.45
N ALA A 379 -37.99 22.99 2.46
CA ALA A 379 -38.52 23.89 1.48
C ALA A 379 -39.57 23.21 0.55
N ILE A 380 -39.27 21.97 0.09
CA ILE A 380 -40.13 21.18 -0.82
C ILE A 380 -41.43 20.80 -0.14
N LEU A 381 -41.33 20.21 1.05
CA LEU A 381 -42.47 19.55 1.69
C LEU A 381 -43.21 20.46 2.70
N ARG A 382 -42.68 21.67 2.92
CA ARG A 382 -43.23 22.69 3.84
C ARG A 382 -43.61 22.10 5.21
N SER A 383 -42.82 21.13 5.68
CA SER A 383 -43.02 20.42 6.96
C SER A 383 -41.69 20.34 7.73
N TYR A 384 -41.71 20.83 8.96
CA TYR A 384 -40.56 20.75 9.85
C TYR A 384 -40.31 19.32 10.32
N TYR A 385 -41.35 18.58 10.63
CA TYR A 385 -41.25 17.18 11.06
C TYR A 385 -40.59 16.29 10.00
N PHE A 386 -40.93 16.49 8.73
CA PHE A 386 -40.34 15.77 7.62
C PHE A 386 -38.84 16.10 7.48
N ALA A 387 -38.47 17.37 7.57
CA ALA A 387 -37.07 17.78 7.52
C ALA A 387 -36.25 17.16 8.66
N LEU A 388 -36.83 17.09 9.87
CA LEU A 388 -36.17 16.44 11.03
C LEU A 388 -35.99 14.94 10.81
N THR A 389 -36.98 14.27 10.21
CA THR A 389 -36.85 12.84 9.84
C THR A 389 -35.73 12.61 8.84
N VAL A 390 -35.65 13.43 7.78
CA VAL A 390 -34.58 13.37 6.79
C VAL A 390 -33.22 13.63 7.44
N PHE A 391 -33.13 14.66 8.30
CA PHE A 391 -31.92 14.94 9.07
C PHE A 391 -31.47 13.73 9.89
N GLY A 392 -32.37 13.11 10.65
CA GLY A 392 -32.08 11.92 11.44
C GLY A 392 -31.56 10.74 10.60
N ILE A 393 -32.22 10.50 9.44
CA ILE A 393 -31.78 9.46 8.50
C ILE A 393 -30.37 9.76 7.97
N MET A 394 -30.11 10.99 7.53
CA MET A 394 -28.79 11.38 7.01
C MET A 394 -27.70 11.26 8.06
N VAL A 395 -27.94 11.74 9.29
CA VAL A 395 -26.99 11.60 10.40
C VAL A 395 -26.69 10.13 10.71
N THR A 396 -27.73 9.29 10.72
CA THR A 396 -27.57 7.84 10.96
C THR A 396 -26.74 7.19 9.84
N LEU A 397 -27.04 7.50 8.58
CA LEU A 397 -26.30 6.96 7.43
C LEU A 397 -24.85 7.40 7.41
N TYR A 398 -24.56 8.70 7.58
CA TYR A 398 -23.18 9.20 7.62
C TYR A 398 -22.44 8.71 8.87
N GLY A 399 -23.09 8.63 10.03
CA GLY A 399 -22.52 8.06 11.24
C GLY A 399 -22.15 6.58 11.06
N TYR A 400 -23.05 5.80 10.47
CA TYR A 400 -22.79 4.40 10.15
C TYR A 400 -21.61 4.24 9.17
N LEU A 401 -21.56 5.03 8.09
CA LEU A 401 -20.48 5.01 7.13
C LEU A 401 -19.13 5.32 7.81
N TYR A 402 -19.10 6.31 8.70
CA TYR A 402 -17.90 6.64 9.46
C TYR A 402 -17.39 5.47 10.31
N ILE A 403 -18.29 4.78 11.01
CA ILE A 403 -17.95 3.60 11.82
C ILE A 403 -17.37 2.49 10.93
N VAL A 404 -18.00 2.19 9.80
CA VAL A 404 -17.51 1.18 8.84
C VAL A 404 -16.11 1.51 8.33
N LEU A 405 -15.79 2.79 8.16
CA LEU A 405 -14.48 3.23 7.69
C LEU A 405 -13.37 3.11 8.75
N GLN A 406 -13.72 3.28 10.02
CA GLN A 406 -12.76 3.11 11.11
C GLN A 406 -12.44 1.63 11.36
N LEU A 407 -13.37 0.74 11.07
CA LEU A 407 -13.23 -0.71 11.24
C LEU A 407 -12.70 -1.37 9.95
N ALA A 408 -11.46 -1.06 9.56
CA ALA A 408 -10.88 -1.49 8.29
C ALA A 408 -10.97 -3.01 8.04
N ASP A 409 -10.70 -3.82 9.06
CA ASP A 409 -10.67 -5.29 8.97
C ASP A 409 -12.08 -5.91 8.96
N TYR A 410 -13.05 -5.25 9.58
CA TYR A 410 -14.44 -5.70 9.68
C TYR A 410 -15.40 -5.00 8.71
N ALA A 411 -14.88 -4.19 7.79
CA ALA A 411 -15.69 -3.38 6.90
C ALA A 411 -16.70 -4.19 6.07
N LEU A 412 -16.32 -5.40 5.61
CA LEU A 412 -17.21 -6.29 4.87
C LEU A 412 -18.37 -6.80 5.75
N VAL A 413 -18.05 -7.27 6.96
CA VAL A 413 -19.06 -7.80 7.91
C VAL A 413 -20.03 -6.68 8.30
N MET A 414 -19.49 -5.51 8.65
CA MET A 414 -20.32 -4.34 8.99
C MET A 414 -21.17 -3.89 7.79
N GLY A 415 -20.62 -3.89 6.58
CA GLY A 415 -21.39 -3.60 5.36
C GLY A 415 -22.59 -4.55 5.19
N CYS A 416 -22.40 -5.86 5.37
CA CYS A 416 -23.48 -6.85 5.30
C CYS A 416 -24.52 -6.67 6.41
N ILE A 417 -24.08 -6.41 7.65
CA ILE A 417 -24.99 -6.15 8.79
C ILE A 417 -25.85 -4.90 8.52
N GLY A 418 -25.22 -3.83 8.02
CA GLY A 418 -25.95 -2.61 7.68
C GLY A 418 -27.00 -2.82 6.60
N LEU A 419 -26.63 -3.51 5.50
CA LEU A 419 -27.58 -3.90 4.46
C LEU A 419 -28.76 -4.70 4.99
N PHE A 420 -28.47 -5.69 5.85
CA PHE A 420 -29.50 -6.51 6.49
C PHE A 420 -30.44 -5.68 7.36
N LEU A 421 -29.89 -4.82 8.24
CA LEU A 421 -30.70 -3.97 9.13
C LEU A 421 -31.58 -2.99 8.35
N ILE A 422 -31.05 -2.39 7.29
CA ILE A 422 -31.81 -1.46 6.45
C ILE A 422 -32.89 -2.20 5.69
N LEU A 423 -32.60 -3.35 5.10
CA LEU A 423 -33.59 -4.17 4.42
C LEU A 423 -34.72 -4.60 5.40
N ALA A 424 -34.36 -5.08 6.59
CA ALA A 424 -35.31 -5.44 7.62
C ALA A 424 -36.18 -4.24 8.04
N THR A 425 -35.59 -3.05 8.17
CA THR A 425 -36.32 -1.82 8.49
C THR A 425 -37.31 -1.45 7.37
N ILE A 426 -36.89 -1.50 6.12
CA ILE A 426 -37.75 -1.24 4.96
C ILE A 426 -38.91 -2.25 4.94
N MET A 427 -38.64 -3.54 5.09
CA MET A 427 -39.67 -4.58 5.14
C MET A 427 -40.63 -4.35 6.29
N TYR A 428 -40.13 -3.99 7.49
CA TYR A 428 -40.97 -3.71 8.64
C TYR A 428 -41.88 -2.50 8.43
N ILE A 429 -41.38 -1.41 7.85
CA ILE A 429 -42.17 -0.20 7.57
C ILE A 429 -43.20 -0.48 6.49
N THR A 430 -42.82 -1.20 5.42
CA THR A 430 -43.69 -1.45 4.25
C THR A 430 -44.74 -2.54 4.48
N ARG A 431 -44.62 -3.33 5.55
CA ARG A 431 -45.56 -4.46 5.83
C ARG A 431 -47.04 -4.06 5.92
N LYS A 432 -47.33 -2.78 6.27
CA LYS A 432 -48.69 -2.25 6.42
C LYS A 432 -49.16 -1.45 5.19
N ILE A 433 -48.36 -1.33 4.17
CA ILE A 433 -48.63 -0.58 2.95
C ILE A 433 -49.40 -1.51 2.00
N ASP A 434 -50.63 -1.13 1.63
CA ASP A 434 -51.37 -1.79 0.56
C ASP A 434 -50.89 -1.24 -0.80
N TRP A 435 -50.02 -2.00 -1.45
CA TRP A 435 -49.41 -1.62 -2.73
C TRP A 435 -50.42 -1.58 -3.89
N TYR A 436 -51.56 -2.26 -3.78
CA TYR A 436 -52.60 -2.29 -4.81
C TYR A 436 -53.50 -1.06 -4.71
N SER A 437 -53.85 -0.61 -3.49
CA SER A 437 -54.69 0.57 -3.26
C SER A 437 -53.97 1.89 -3.61
N LEU A 438 -52.65 1.94 -3.52
CA LEU A 438 -51.83 3.12 -3.89
C LEU A 438 -52.03 3.56 -5.35
N ASN A 439 -52.44 2.66 -6.24
CA ASN A 439 -52.76 3.00 -7.62
C ASN A 439 -54.21 3.60 -7.77
N GLU A 440 -55.09 3.42 -6.80
CA GLU A 440 -56.46 3.92 -6.82
C GLU A 440 -56.59 5.27 -6.07
N ASP A 441 -55.98 5.43 -4.93
CA ASP A 441 -56.04 6.64 -4.11
C ASP A 441 -55.29 7.85 -4.70
N MET A 442 -54.39 7.64 -5.64
CA MET A 442 -53.76 8.71 -6.41
C MET A 442 -54.62 9.24 -7.56
N LYS A 443 -55.88 8.82 -7.67
CA LYS A 443 -56.83 9.28 -8.67
C LYS A 443 -57.69 10.48 -8.23
N LEU A 444 -57.56 10.95 -6.97
CA LEU A 444 -58.32 12.10 -6.44
C LEU A 444 -57.52 13.40 -6.45
#